data_69699b1ee0bfeabeb9c2404b88643451
#
_entry.id   69699b1ee0bfeabeb9c2404b88643451
#
_cell.length_a   1.000
_cell.length_b   1.000
_cell.length_c   1.000
_cell.angle_alpha   90.00
_cell.angle_beta   90.00
_cell.angle_gamma   90.00
#
_symmetry.space_group_name_H-M   'P 1'
#
loop_
_entity.id
_entity.type
_entity.pdbx_description
1 polymer ?
#
loop_
_entity_poly.entity_id
_entity_poly.type
_entity_poly.pdbx_seq_one_letter_code
_entity_poly.pdbx_strand_id
1 'polypeptide(L)'
;MGSEMCIRDRYNVADLIRARSDMEVITEKDYVKNIKESGYRSYHIIVQYKVETVKGTKIIPVEIQIRTLGMNFWAIIEHSLQYKYNGNIPRHVRERLTSAADAIYTLDNEMMSIHDEIIDAQNYVSTKANIVSDILNNIQSLYKVANKQEIIRIQDEFYEIYQTDDVARLQRFSRQVDMIAENYKAQSI
;
A
#
# COMPACT_ATOMS: atom_id res chain seq x y z
N MET A 1 12.74 -3.49 -8.74
CA MET A 1 12.17 -3.20 -7.42
C MET A 1 11.07 -4.22 -7.20
N GLY A 2 11.31 -5.24 -6.36
CA GLY A 2 10.28 -6.20 -5.98
C GLY A 2 9.28 -5.47 -5.08
N SER A 3 8.03 -5.43 -5.50
CA SER A 3 6.94 -4.97 -4.63
C SER A 3 6.88 -5.94 -3.46
N GLU A 4 7.24 -5.50 -2.26
CA GLU A 4 7.03 -6.26 -1.03
C GLU A 4 5.53 -6.37 -0.84
N MET A 5 5.01 -7.56 -1.15
CA MET A 5 3.58 -7.82 -1.22
C MET A 5 3.05 -8.11 0.19
N CYS A 6 2.35 -7.15 0.77
CA CYS A 6 1.67 -7.35 2.04
C CYS A 6 0.42 -8.24 1.88
N ILE A 7 -0.15 -8.68 3.02
CA ILE A 7 -1.32 -9.59 3.02
C ILE A 7 -2.51 -8.99 2.25
N ARG A 8 -2.71 -7.68 2.31
CA ARG A 8 -3.78 -6.94 1.61
C ARG A 8 -3.56 -6.91 0.10
N ASP A 9 -2.31 -6.74 -0.35
CA ASP A 9 -1.96 -6.63 -1.77
C ASP A 9 -2.29 -7.89 -2.57
N ARG A 10 -2.40 -9.05 -1.92
CA ARG A 10 -2.79 -10.30 -2.59
C ARG A 10 -4.14 -10.21 -3.28
N TYR A 11 -5.12 -9.60 -2.63
CA TYR A 11 -6.45 -9.42 -3.23
C TYR A 11 -6.41 -8.37 -4.32
N ASN A 12 -5.64 -7.28 -4.14
CA ASN A 12 -5.42 -6.28 -5.18
C ASN A 12 -4.76 -6.90 -6.43
N VAL A 13 -3.75 -7.76 -6.23
CA VAL A 13 -3.10 -8.49 -7.34
C VAL A 13 -4.09 -9.45 -8.02
N ALA A 14 -4.93 -10.16 -7.26
CA ALA A 14 -5.97 -11.02 -7.80
C ALA A 14 -6.98 -10.22 -8.65
N ASP A 15 -7.39 -9.04 -8.19
CA ASP A 15 -8.27 -8.13 -8.93
C ASP A 15 -7.61 -7.63 -10.22
N LEU A 16 -6.32 -7.29 -10.18
CA LEU A 16 -5.57 -6.92 -11.39
C LEU A 16 -5.51 -8.08 -12.40
N ILE A 17 -5.34 -9.32 -11.95
CA ILE A 17 -5.34 -10.50 -12.82
C ILE A 17 -6.73 -10.69 -13.45
N ARG A 18 -7.81 -10.56 -12.67
CA ARG A 18 -9.19 -10.66 -13.17
C ARG A 18 -9.53 -9.60 -14.23
N ALA A 19 -8.94 -8.41 -14.09
CA ALA A 19 -9.16 -7.29 -15.01
C ALA A 19 -8.37 -7.42 -16.33
N ARG A 20 -7.49 -8.41 -16.48
CA ARG A 20 -6.70 -8.61 -17.70
C ARG A 20 -7.56 -9.17 -18.82
N SER A 21 -7.37 -8.66 -20.04
CA SER A 21 -8.05 -9.09 -21.26
C SER A 21 -7.33 -10.21 -22.03
N ASP A 22 -6.06 -10.48 -21.69
CA ASP A 22 -5.21 -11.46 -22.37
C ASP A 22 -5.27 -12.87 -21.74
N MET A 23 -6.00 -13.02 -20.65
CA MET A 23 -6.20 -14.30 -19.97
C MET A 23 -7.64 -14.40 -19.42
N GLU A 24 -8.11 -15.62 -19.22
CA GLU A 24 -9.42 -15.94 -18.65
C GLU A 24 -9.25 -16.73 -17.35
N VAL A 25 -9.85 -16.24 -16.27
CA VAL A 25 -9.82 -16.91 -14.96
C VAL A 25 -10.79 -18.09 -14.96
N ILE A 26 -10.27 -19.30 -14.71
CA ILE A 26 -11.05 -20.56 -14.66
C ILE A 26 -11.47 -20.91 -13.24
N THR A 27 -10.53 -20.80 -12.29
CA THR A 27 -10.73 -21.24 -10.90
C THR A 27 -9.85 -20.42 -9.97
N GLU A 28 -10.39 -20.13 -8.80
CA GLU A 28 -9.67 -19.48 -7.71
C GLU A 28 -9.78 -20.29 -6.42
N LYS A 29 -8.68 -20.35 -5.66
CA LYS A 29 -8.64 -21.04 -4.35
C LYS A 29 -7.94 -20.14 -3.35
N ASP A 30 -8.68 -19.70 -2.34
CA ASP A 30 -8.18 -18.85 -1.26
C ASP A 30 -7.77 -19.73 -0.07
N TYR A 31 -6.50 -20.16 -0.04
CA TYR A 31 -5.90 -20.84 1.10
C TYR A 31 -5.42 -19.89 2.21
N VAL A 32 -5.68 -18.59 2.08
CA VAL A 32 -5.45 -17.64 3.17
C VAL A 32 -6.64 -17.66 4.13
N LYS A 33 -7.85 -17.69 3.58
CA LYS A 33 -9.10 -17.85 4.36
C LYS A 33 -9.33 -19.30 4.74
N ASN A 34 -9.09 -20.24 3.81
CA ASN A 34 -9.28 -21.67 3.97
C ASN A 34 -7.93 -22.36 4.15
N ILE A 35 -7.29 -22.15 5.31
CA ILE A 35 -5.95 -22.64 5.62
C ILE A 35 -5.91 -24.18 5.55
N LYS A 36 -4.89 -24.75 4.91
CA LYS A 36 -4.67 -26.19 4.91
C LYS A 36 -4.17 -26.66 6.29
N GLU A 37 -4.42 -27.92 6.64
CA GLU A 37 -3.95 -28.54 7.89
C GLU A 37 -2.45 -28.39 8.13
N SER A 38 -1.64 -28.34 7.07
CA SER A 38 -0.19 -28.10 7.14
C SER A 38 0.20 -26.68 7.58
N GLY A 39 -0.75 -25.73 7.61
CA GLY A 39 -0.50 -24.31 7.80
C GLY A 39 -0.25 -23.55 6.48
N TYR A 40 -0.32 -24.23 5.33
CA TYR A 40 -0.11 -23.61 4.03
C TYR A 40 -1.12 -22.51 3.74
N ARG A 41 -0.62 -21.33 3.32
CA ARG A 41 -1.41 -20.15 2.94
C ARG A 41 -0.93 -19.62 1.61
N SER A 42 -1.85 -19.46 0.67
CA SER A 42 -1.59 -18.89 -0.66
C SER A 42 -2.92 -18.54 -1.33
N TYR A 43 -2.91 -17.60 -2.26
CA TYR A 43 -4.04 -17.39 -3.16
C TYR A 43 -3.66 -18.00 -4.52
N HIS A 44 -4.48 -18.90 -5.03
CA HIS A 44 -4.25 -19.58 -6.30
C HIS A 44 -5.28 -19.14 -7.33
N ILE A 45 -4.82 -18.78 -8.51
CA ILE A 45 -5.66 -18.45 -9.66
C ILE A 45 -5.22 -19.33 -10.83
N ILE A 46 -6.14 -20.11 -11.38
CA ILE A 46 -5.91 -20.85 -12.61
C ILE A 46 -6.53 -20.06 -13.74
N VAL A 47 -5.69 -19.69 -14.71
CA VAL A 47 -6.09 -18.93 -15.88
C VAL A 47 -5.85 -19.72 -17.15
N GLN A 48 -6.66 -19.47 -18.20
CA GLN A 48 -6.32 -19.84 -19.57
C GLN A 48 -5.57 -18.71 -20.24
N TYR A 49 -4.38 -19.00 -20.74
CA TYR A 49 -3.53 -18.03 -21.41
C TYR A 49 -3.27 -18.44 -22.86
N LYS A 50 -3.42 -17.49 -23.79
CA LYS A 50 -3.17 -17.73 -25.21
C LYS A 50 -1.69 -17.55 -25.50
N VAL A 51 -1.07 -18.58 -26.05
CA VAL A 51 0.35 -18.57 -26.45
C VAL A 51 0.47 -18.77 -27.94
N GLU A 52 1.12 -17.85 -28.62
CA GLU A 52 1.47 -18.01 -30.03
C GLU A 52 2.66 -18.97 -30.15
N THR A 53 2.50 -20.01 -30.95
CA THR A 53 3.55 -21.01 -31.25
C THR A 53 3.75 -21.14 -32.71
N VAL A 54 4.87 -21.74 -33.14
CA VAL A 54 5.17 -22.05 -34.56
C VAL A 54 4.05 -22.87 -35.24
N LYS A 55 3.26 -23.60 -34.43
CA LYS A 55 2.12 -24.44 -34.91
C LYS A 55 0.76 -23.74 -34.76
N GLY A 56 0.74 -22.42 -34.50
CA GLY A 56 -0.46 -21.63 -34.27
C GLY A 56 -0.70 -21.33 -32.78
N THR A 57 -1.79 -20.62 -32.52
CA THR A 57 -2.21 -20.22 -31.15
C THR A 57 -2.61 -21.45 -30.34
N LYS A 58 -2.11 -21.56 -29.14
CA LYS A 58 -2.50 -22.57 -28.14
C LYS A 58 -3.03 -21.90 -26.89
N ILE A 59 -4.08 -22.47 -26.31
CA ILE A 59 -4.59 -22.10 -25.00
C ILE A 59 -4.02 -23.07 -24.00
N ILE A 60 -3.31 -22.56 -22.98
CA ILE A 60 -2.70 -23.35 -21.93
C ILE A 60 -3.22 -22.91 -20.56
N PRO A 61 -3.51 -23.85 -19.65
CA PRO A 61 -3.79 -23.51 -18.26
C PRO A 61 -2.49 -23.11 -17.55
N VAL A 62 -2.55 -21.99 -16.80
CA VAL A 62 -1.44 -21.50 -15.99
C VAL A 62 -1.93 -21.30 -14.57
N GLU A 63 -1.23 -21.84 -13.58
CA GLU A 63 -1.50 -21.57 -12.18
C GLU A 63 -0.62 -20.42 -11.69
N ILE A 64 -1.28 -19.35 -11.23
CA ILE A 64 -0.63 -18.20 -10.59
C ILE A 64 -0.82 -18.35 -9.08
N GLN A 65 0.28 -18.37 -8.34
CA GLN A 65 0.29 -18.47 -6.89
C GLN A 65 0.75 -17.15 -6.28
N ILE A 66 -0.13 -16.51 -5.52
CA ILE A 66 0.14 -15.22 -4.87
C ILE A 66 0.44 -15.48 -3.40
N ARG A 67 1.64 -15.12 -2.94
CA ARG A 67 2.15 -15.36 -1.59
C ARG A 67 2.94 -14.16 -1.09
N THR A 68 3.05 -14.02 0.22
CA THR A 68 4.10 -13.19 0.83
C THR A 68 5.45 -13.87 0.69
N LEU A 69 6.53 -13.12 0.90
CA LEU A 69 7.89 -13.67 0.87
C LEU A 69 8.06 -14.77 1.93
N GLY A 70 7.54 -14.54 3.15
CA GLY A 70 7.59 -15.51 4.25
C GLY A 70 6.85 -16.79 3.91
N MET A 71 5.63 -16.70 3.36
CA MET A 71 4.86 -17.88 2.96
C MET A 71 5.49 -18.61 1.77
N ASN A 72 6.17 -17.91 0.87
CA ASN A 72 6.90 -18.54 -0.22
C ASN A 72 8.11 -19.33 0.31
N PHE A 73 8.88 -18.75 1.24
CA PHE A 73 9.99 -19.45 1.90
C PHE A 73 9.50 -20.71 2.62
N TRP A 74 8.43 -20.61 3.40
CA TRP A 74 7.81 -21.74 4.08
C TRP A 74 7.38 -22.84 3.09
N ALA A 75 6.72 -22.47 2.00
CA ALA A 75 6.23 -23.42 0.99
C ALA A 75 7.37 -24.20 0.31
N ILE A 76 8.51 -23.56 0.07
CA ILE A 76 9.71 -24.21 -0.49
C ILE A 76 10.24 -25.27 0.49
N ILE A 77 10.31 -24.96 1.78
CA ILE A 77 10.75 -25.90 2.82
C ILE A 77 9.79 -27.07 2.95
N GLU A 78 8.48 -26.78 3.02
CA GLU A 78 7.43 -27.80 3.12
C GLU A 78 7.50 -28.76 1.93
N HIS A 79 7.58 -28.23 0.71
CA HIS A 79 7.69 -29.04 -0.50
C HIS A 79 8.96 -29.92 -0.50
N SER A 80 10.10 -29.37 -0.05
CA SER A 80 11.35 -30.11 0.06
C SER A 80 11.25 -31.27 1.06
N LEU A 81 10.53 -31.07 2.17
CA LEU A 81 10.29 -32.12 3.17
C LEU A 81 9.29 -33.18 2.65
N GLN A 82 8.22 -32.76 1.94
CA GLN A 82 7.30 -33.67 1.27
C GLN A 82 8.04 -34.63 0.32
N TYR A 83 8.94 -34.08 -0.49
CA TYR A 83 9.75 -34.87 -1.41
C TYR A 83 10.70 -35.81 -0.66
N LYS A 84 11.45 -35.29 0.34
CA LYS A 84 12.43 -36.07 1.11
C LYS A 84 11.81 -37.25 1.88
N TYR A 85 10.61 -37.06 2.40
CA TYR A 85 9.90 -38.06 3.19
C TYR A 85 8.85 -38.86 2.38
N ASN A 86 8.82 -38.70 1.04
CA ASN A 86 7.81 -39.32 0.18
C ASN A 86 6.37 -39.13 0.69
N GLY A 87 6.05 -37.95 1.19
CA GLY A 87 4.76 -37.62 1.78
C GLY A 87 4.56 -38.04 3.24
N ASN A 88 5.44 -38.85 3.82
CA ASN A 88 5.33 -39.35 5.19
C ASN A 88 6.17 -38.53 6.18
N ILE A 89 5.88 -37.23 6.25
CA ILE A 89 6.57 -36.32 7.18
C ILE A 89 6.27 -36.76 8.63
N PRO A 90 7.29 -36.96 9.50
CA PRO A 90 7.09 -37.28 10.90
C PRO A 90 6.22 -36.24 11.62
N ARG A 91 5.38 -36.73 12.57
CA ARG A 91 4.42 -35.85 13.26
C ARG A 91 5.07 -34.63 13.91
N HIS A 92 6.18 -34.80 14.62
CA HIS A 92 6.88 -33.70 15.27
C HIS A 92 7.43 -32.66 14.30
N VAL A 93 7.81 -33.06 13.07
CA VAL A 93 8.25 -32.11 12.01
C VAL A 93 7.05 -31.35 11.44
N ARG A 94 5.91 -32.05 11.25
CA ARG A 94 4.66 -31.43 10.79
C ARG A 94 4.15 -30.39 11.76
N GLU A 95 4.14 -30.69 13.07
CA GLU A 95 3.75 -29.75 14.12
C GLU A 95 4.65 -28.50 14.13
N ARG A 96 5.96 -28.67 13.94
CA ARG A 96 6.90 -27.53 13.82
C ARG A 96 6.67 -26.71 12.56
N LEU A 97 6.35 -27.36 11.43
CA LEU A 97 6.01 -26.64 10.19
C LEU A 97 4.75 -25.79 10.36
N THR A 98 3.72 -26.33 10.99
CA THR A 98 2.48 -25.57 11.27
C THR A 98 2.77 -24.38 12.18
N SER A 99 3.52 -24.58 13.26
CA SER A 99 3.94 -23.49 14.15
C SER A 99 4.77 -22.42 13.43
N ALA A 100 5.66 -22.83 12.52
CA ALA A 100 6.42 -21.88 11.69
C ALA A 100 5.54 -21.08 10.73
N ALA A 101 4.52 -21.73 10.13
CA ALA A 101 3.55 -21.03 9.26
C ALA A 101 2.76 -19.97 10.03
N ASP A 102 2.36 -20.24 11.28
CA ASP A 102 1.66 -19.29 12.13
C ASP A 102 2.57 -18.13 12.55
N ALA A 103 3.84 -18.40 12.87
CA ALA A 103 4.82 -17.36 13.18
C ALA A 103 5.06 -16.42 11.98
N ILE A 104 5.17 -16.98 10.77
CA ILE A 104 5.31 -16.20 9.54
C ILE A 104 4.06 -15.34 9.28
N TYR A 105 2.87 -15.89 9.50
CA TYR A 105 1.63 -15.14 9.34
C TYR A 105 1.55 -13.96 10.31
N THR A 106 1.97 -14.17 11.56
CA THR A 106 2.05 -13.09 12.55
C THR A 106 3.05 -12.02 12.12
N LEU A 107 4.25 -12.43 11.68
CA LEU A 107 5.27 -11.51 11.17
C LEU A 107 4.76 -10.70 9.97
N ASP A 108 4.12 -11.34 9.00
CA ASP A 108 3.54 -10.69 7.82
C ASP A 108 2.52 -9.60 8.22
N ASN A 109 1.67 -9.88 9.24
CA ASN A 109 0.70 -8.91 9.74
C ASN A 109 1.37 -7.72 10.45
N GLU A 110 2.39 -7.97 11.28
CA GLU A 110 3.16 -6.90 11.94
C GLU A 110 3.88 -6.01 10.91
N MET A 111 4.50 -6.61 9.91
CA MET A 111 5.15 -5.86 8.84
C MET A 111 4.14 -5.01 8.04
N MET A 112 2.92 -5.49 7.84
CA MET A 112 1.84 -4.73 7.21
C MET A 112 1.44 -3.53 8.08
N SER A 113 1.28 -3.71 9.39
CA SER A 113 0.95 -2.63 10.32
C SER A 113 2.01 -1.53 10.31
N ILE A 114 3.29 -1.92 10.39
CA ILE A 114 4.43 -0.99 10.31
C ILE A 114 4.44 -0.23 8.97
N HIS A 115 4.17 -0.93 7.87
CA HIS A 115 4.09 -0.30 6.55
C HIS A 115 2.97 0.75 6.49
N ASP A 116 1.77 0.43 7.00
CA ASP A 116 0.65 1.36 7.04
C ASP A 116 1.00 2.59 7.89
N GLU A 117 1.65 2.43 9.05
CA GLU A 117 2.12 3.53 9.89
C GLU A 117 3.15 4.43 9.16
N ILE A 118 4.06 3.84 8.38
CA ILE A 118 5.03 4.60 7.58
C ILE A 118 4.32 5.42 6.51
N ILE A 119 3.35 4.84 5.80
CA ILE A 119 2.57 5.54 4.78
C ILE A 119 1.77 6.69 5.40
N ASP A 120 1.14 6.47 6.55
CA ASP A 120 0.39 7.51 7.26
C ASP A 120 1.31 8.65 7.70
N ALA A 121 2.49 8.34 8.23
CA ALA A 121 3.48 9.35 8.59
C ALA A 121 3.98 10.15 7.37
N GLN A 122 4.25 9.48 6.24
CA GLN A 122 4.65 10.16 5.00
C GLN A 122 3.53 11.06 4.46
N ASN A 123 2.29 10.61 4.48
CA ASN A 123 1.12 11.39 4.07
C ASN A 123 0.94 12.61 4.95
N TYR A 124 1.13 12.47 6.27
CA TYR A 124 1.07 13.59 7.22
C TYR A 124 2.12 14.66 6.88
N VAL A 125 3.38 14.26 6.71
CA VAL A 125 4.49 15.17 6.37
C VAL A 125 4.25 15.87 5.04
N SER A 126 3.84 15.12 4.01
CA SER A 126 3.55 15.66 2.68
C SER A 126 2.39 16.66 2.70
N THR A 127 1.29 16.31 3.39
CA THR A 127 0.13 17.18 3.54
C THR A 127 0.50 18.48 4.25
N LYS A 128 1.25 18.40 5.36
CA LYS A 128 1.73 19.57 6.10
C LYS A 128 2.61 20.47 5.22
N ALA A 129 3.56 19.87 4.47
CA ALA A 129 4.46 20.61 3.58
C ALA A 129 3.69 21.35 2.48
N ASN A 130 2.68 20.72 1.86
CA ASN A 130 1.85 21.34 0.84
C ASN A 130 1.07 22.52 1.41
N ILE A 131 0.41 22.36 2.57
CA ILE A 131 -0.34 23.46 3.22
C ILE A 131 0.59 24.64 3.55
N VAL A 132 1.78 24.37 4.08
CA VAL A 132 2.77 25.41 4.39
C VAL A 132 3.21 26.14 3.12
N SER A 133 3.47 25.41 2.04
CA SER A 133 3.83 25.99 0.74
C SER A 133 2.74 26.90 0.21
N ASP A 134 1.47 26.50 0.29
CA ASP A 134 0.33 27.29 -0.14
C ASP A 134 0.20 28.58 0.67
N ILE A 135 0.32 28.50 2.00
CA ILE A 135 0.30 29.68 2.89
C ILE A 135 1.41 30.65 2.51
N LEU A 136 2.65 30.17 2.33
CA LEU A 136 3.80 31.03 1.98
C LEU A 136 3.64 31.69 0.62
N ASN A 137 3.12 30.96 -0.38
CA ASN A 137 2.84 31.49 -1.71
C ASN A 137 1.78 32.61 -1.66
N ASN A 138 0.73 32.42 -0.84
CA ASN A 138 -0.31 33.43 -0.66
C ASN A 138 0.22 34.66 0.08
N ILE A 139 1.01 34.48 1.15
CA ILE A 139 1.68 35.61 1.83
C ILE A 139 2.57 36.35 0.86
N GLN A 140 3.34 35.66 0.01
CA GLN A 140 4.18 36.29 -1.01
C GLN A 140 3.36 37.07 -2.04
N SER A 141 2.19 36.61 -2.41
CA SER A 141 1.28 37.32 -3.30
C SER A 141 0.73 38.58 -2.66
N LEU A 142 0.40 38.51 -1.36
CA LEU A 142 -0.09 39.66 -0.58
C LEU A 142 0.93 40.78 -0.42
N TYR A 143 2.23 40.50 -0.44
CA TYR A 143 3.26 41.56 -0.41
C TYR A 143 3.14 42.59 -1.53
N LYS A 144 2.48 42.25 -2.64
CA LYS A 144 2.31 43.14 -3.79
C LYS A 144 1.10 44.04 -3.67
N VAL A 145 0.10 43.70 -2.85
CA VAL A 145 -1.23 44.31 -2.85
C VAL A 145 -1.75 44.70 -1.46
N ALA A 146 -1.30 44.03 -0.39
CA ALA A 146 -1.78 44.30 0.96
C ALA A 146 -0.88 45.29 1.72
N ASN A 147 -1.42 45.88 2.80
CA ASN A 147 -0.64 46.76 3.65
C ASN A 147 0.35 45.96 4.54
N LYS A 148 1.45 46.61 4.92
CA LYS A 148 2.55 45.99 5.68
C LYS A 148 2.10 45.44 7.05
N GLN A 149 1.16 46.11 7.72
CA GLN A 149 0.70 45.67 9.06
C GLN A 149 -0.11 44.37 9.00
N GLU A 150 -0.91 44.20 7.96
CA GLU A 150 -1.69 42.99 7.76
C GLU A 150 -0.81 41.78 7.42
N ILE A 151 0.22 41.99 6.59
CA ILE A 151 1.19 40.96 6.27
C ILE A 151 1.92 40.47 7.53
N ILE A 152 2.38 41.39 8.39
CA ILE A 152 3.05 41.05 9.65
C ILE A 152 2.10 40.23 10.53
N ARG A 153 0.84 40.63 10.67
CA ARG A 153 -0.15 39.92 11.46
C ARG A 153 -0.37 38.49 10.96
N ILE A 154 -0.47 38.31 9.65
CA ILE A 154 -0.63 36.97 9.02
C ILE A 154 0.60 36.12 9.25
N GLN A 155 1.80 36.72 9.16
CA GLN A 155 3.06 35.98 9.44
C GLN A 155 3.20 35.56 10.90
N ASP A 156 2.87 36.43 11.84
CA ASP A 156 2.91 36.12 13.27
C ASP A 156 1.91 35.01 13.62
N GLU A 157 0.68 35.08 13.10
CA GLU A 157 -0.34 34.05 13.28
C GLU A 157 0.08 32.71 12.65
N PHE A 158 0.68 32.75 11.46
CA PHE A 158 1.23 31.56 10.82
C PHE A 158 2.29 30.92 11.68
N TYR A 159 3.24 31.71 12.22
CA TYR A 159 4.32 31.19 13.05
C TYR A 159 3.81 30.54 14.32
N GLU A 160 2.84 31.15 15.01
CA GLU A 160 2.20 30.54 16.17
C GLU A 160 1.52 29.20 15.85
N ILE A 161 0.75 29.13 14.75
CA ILE A 161 0.07 27.91 14.35
C ILE A 161 1.06 26.83 13.96
N TYR A 162 2.12 27.19 13.23
CA TYR A 162 3.15 26.26 12.80
C TYR A 162 3.87 25.56 13.97
N GLN A 163 4.07 26.27 15.09
CA GLN A 163 4.69 25.74 16.31
C GLN A 163 3.78 24.71 17.04
N THR A 164 2.48 24.75 16.84
CA THR A 164 1.56 23.81 17.50
C THR A 164 1.51 22.43 16.85
N ASP A 165 2.10 22.25 15.66
CA ASP A 165 2.07 21.02 14.86
C ASP A 165 0.66 20.51 14.51
N ASP A 166 -0.37 21.36 14.60
CA ASP A 166 -1.76 21.06 14.30
C ASP A 166 -2.08 21.30 12.82
N VAL A 167 -2.05 20.22 12.01
CA VAL A 167 -2.33 20.30 10.57
C VAL A 167 -3.75 20.78 10.28
N ALA A 168 -4.75 20.43 11.12
CA ALA A 168 -6.12 20.90 10.92
C ALA A 168 -6.24 22.42 11.14
N ARG A 169 -5.47 22.97 12.09
CA ARG A 169 -5.39 24.41 12.33
C ARG A 169 -4.66 25.12 11.19
N LEU A 170 -3.55 24.54 10.69
CA LEU A 170 -2.84 25.03 9.51
C LEU A 170 -3.76 25.06 8.28
N GLN A 171 -4.56 24.03 8.06
CA GLN A 171 -5.47 23.96 6.92
C GLN A 171 -6.60 25.00 6.98
N ARG A 172 -7.12 25.27 8.18
CA ARG A 172 -8.09 26.35 8.37
C ARG A 172 -7.48 27.72 8.09
N PHE A 173 -6.27 27.91 8.58
CA PHE A 173 -5.52 29.16 8.36
C PHE A 173 -5.17 29.35 6.88
N SER A 174 -4.74 28.31 6.17
CA SER A 174 -4.50 28.36 4.71
C SER A 174 -5.73 28.91 3.97
N ARG A 175 -6.92 28.36 4.26
CA ARG A 175 -8.17 28.84 3.65
C ARG A 175 -8.50 30.30 3.99
N GLN A 176 -8.15 30.78 5.18
CA GLN A 176 -8.33 32.19 5.55
C GLN A 176 -7.41 33.10 4.72
N VAL A 177 -6.14 32.70 4.60
CA VAL A 177 -5.16 33.49 3.81
C VAL A 177 -5.52 33.45 2.32
N ASP A 178 -6.02 32.35 1.79
CA ASP A 178 -6.55 32.22 0.42
C ASP A 178 -7.67 33.26 0.19
N MET A 179 -8.66 33.30 1.08
CA MET A 179 -9.78 34.28 0.96
C MET A 179 -9.30 35.73 1.02
N ILE A 180 -8.33 36.03 1.89
CA ILE A 180 -7.73 37.37 1.96
C ILE A 180 -7.03 37.69 0.66
N ALA A 181 -6.23 36.80 0.11
CA ALA A 181 -5.51 37.01 -1.15
C ALA A 181 -6.46 37.19 -2.34
N GLU A 182 -7.56 36.46 -2.40
CA GLU A 182 -8.59 36.63 -3.44
C GLU A 182 -9.30 37.99 -3.33
N ASN A 183 -9.64 38.44 -2.11
CA ASN A 183 -10.27 39.75 -1.91
C ASN A 183 -9.38 40.90 -2.36
N TYR A 184 -8.08 40.83 -2.09
CA TYR A 184 -7.13 41.87 -2.57
C TYR A 184 -6.96 41.83 -4.09
N LYS A 185 -6.96 40.66 -4.72
CA LYS A 185 -6.93 40.56 -6.19
C LYS A 185 -8.18 41.19 -6.83
N ALA A 186 -9.36 40.95 -6.25
CA ALA A 186 -10.61 41.48 -6.75
C ALA A 186 -10.72 43.03 -6.62
N GLN A 187 -10.03 43.66 -5.65
CA GLN A 187 -10.00 45.10 -5.45
C GLN A 187 -8.95 45.80 -6.33
N SER A 188 -8.05 45.06 -6.97
CA SER A 188 -6.94 45.59 -7.79
C SER A 188 -7.29 45.62 -9.30
N ILE A 189 -8.50 45.18 -9.66
CA ILE A 189 -9.08 45.24 -11.03
C ILE A 189 -10.03 46.41 -11.12
#